data_f810b0d314fb5cfb196f2ef29887a0da
#
_entry.id   f810b0d314fb5cfb196f2ef29887a0da
#
_cell.length_a   1.000
_cell.length_b   1.000
_cell.length_c   1.000
_cell.angle_alpha   90.00
_cell.angle_beta   90.00
_cell.angle_gamma   90.00
#
_symmetry.space_group_name_H-M   'P 1'
#
loop_
_entity.id
_entity.type
_entity.pdbx_description
1 polymer ?
#
loop_
_entity_poly.entity_id
_entity_poly.type
_entity_poly.pdbx_seq_one_letter_code
_entity_poly.pdbx_strand_id
1 'polypeptide(L)'
;MSDIQTLVDGFAAFRNGTISSSSRLSLGGGNLAIPILVCTGLELVSALRTGKTKYLYDRQYDPEDNVKVFVTLYFDDNLKKIPRLIWDGVRNGVDHLFIPKSMQCNQNRIRFNFLIDSPLQSDVEHSQGIIKVSMDAARFFKAFIKAVDRYRIELIEKEGLQRDFIKAWSSIEEFNQNITANEIKVKEIDLLLEELNLNGRVDLFEGIGQ
;
A
#
# COMPACT_ATOMS: atom_id res chain seq x y z
N MET A 1 -8.82 -2.44 7.30
CA MET A 1 -9.43 -3.06 6.10
C MET A 1 -10.76 -2.41 5.72
N SER A 2 -11.60 -2.00 6.69
CA SER A 2 -12.85 -1.25 6.44
C SER A 2 -12.65 0.03 5.61
N ASP A 3 -11.56 0.75 5.84
CA ASP A 3 -11.30 2.05 5.22
C ASP A 3 -11.01 1.95 3.71
N ILE A 4 -10.25 0.90 3.30
CA ILE A 4 -10.01 0.66 1.87
C ILE A 4 -11.32 0.23 1.19
N GLN A 5 -12.14 -0.60 1.84
CA GLN A 5 -13.44 -0.98 1.30
C GLN A 5 -14.35 0.24 1.17
N THR A 6 -14.35 1.14 2.16
CA THR A 6 -15.10 2.41 2.10
C THR A 6 -14.65 3.28 0.92
N LEU A 7 -13.34 3.37 0.65
CA LEU A 7 -12.82 4.07 -0.54
C LEU A 7 -13.31 3.43 -1.83
N VAL A 8 -13.24 2.10 -1.95
CA VAL A 8 -13.72 1.37 -3.14
C VAL A 8 -15.20 1.61 -3.36
N ASP A 9 -16.02 1.48 -2.32
CA ASP A 9 -17.47 1.65 -2.38
C ASP A 9 -17.85 3.10 -2.70
N GLY A 10 -17.13 4.08 -2.12
CA GLY A 10 -17.32 5.50 -2.39
C GLY A 10 -17.05 5.86 -3.86
N PHE A 11 -16.02 5.30 -4.46
CA PHE A 11 -15.71 5.49 -5.88
C PHE A 11 -16.73 4.82 -6.80
N ALA A 12 -17.16 3.61 -6.47
CA ALA A 12 -18.19 2.91 -7.22
C ALA A 12 -19.51 3.71 -7.17
N ALA A 13 -19.92 4.21 -6.02
CA ALA A 13 -21.11 5.04 -5.84
C ALA A 13 -21.04 6.36 -6.63
N PHE A 14 -19.91 7.03 -6.64
CA PHE A 14 -19.67 8.24 -7.42
C PHE A 14 -19.82 7.98 -8.93
N ARG A 15 -19.16 6.93 -9.44
CA ARG A 15 -19.23 6.57 -10.86
C ARG A 15 -20.64 6.22 -11.32
N ASN A 16 -21.41 5.55 -10.48
CA ASN A 16 -22.78 5.13 -10.78
C ASN A 16 -23.80 6.29 -10.65
N GLY A 17 -23.33 7.53 -10.41
CA GLY A 17 -24.19 8.71 -10.29
C GLY A 17 -25.03 8.77 -9.01
N THR A 18 -24.75 7.90 -8.05
CA THR A 18 -25.44 7.86 -6.76
C THR A 18 -25.00 8.99 -5.83
N ILE A 19 -23.81 9.56 -6.09
CA ILE A 19 -23.27 10.73 -5.40
C ILE A 19 -23.06 11.83 -6.42
N SER A 20 -23.64 13.03 -6.19
CA SER A 20 -23.57 14.13 -7.14
C SER A 20 -22.15 14.68 -7.30
N SER A 21 -21.81 15.08 -8.53
CA SER A 21 -20.50 15.58 -8.95
C SER A 21 -20.06 16.94 -8.37
N SER A 22 -20.78 17.48 -7.39
CA SER A 22 -20.43 18.75 -6.73
C SER A 22 -19.15 18.66 -5.88
N SER A 23 -18.78 17.47 -5.44
CA SER A 23 -17.44 17.24 -4.91
C SER A 23 -16.51 16.96 -6.08
N ARG A 24 -15.63 17.89 -6.41
CA ARG A 24 -14.51 17.74 -7.36
C ARG A 24 -13.47 16.72 -6.85
N LEU A 25 -13.90 15.52 -6.51
CA LEU A 25 -13.01 14.38 -6.38
C LEU A 25 -12.53 14.08 -7.81
N SER A 26 -11.37 14.63 -8.15
CA SER A 26 -10.72 14.28 -9.40
C SER A 26 -10.65 12.76 -9.46
N LEU A 27 -11.25 12.15 -10.45
CA LEU A 27 -11.27 10.71 -10.70
C LEU A 27 -9.88 10.05 -10.67
N GLY A 28 -8.79 10.84 -10.66
CA GLY A 28 -7.40 10.37 -10.60
C GLY A 28 -6.88 10.01 -9.21
N GLY A 29 -7.31 10.69 -8.15
CA GLY A 29 -6.68 10.54 -6.83
C GLY A 29 -6.97 9.22 -6.14
N GLY A 30 -8.19 8.73 -6.22
CA GLY A 30 -8.57 7.50 -5.53
C GLY A 30 -8.10 6.24 -6.21
N ASN A 31 -7.93 6.26 -7.52
CA ASN A 31 -7.35 5.13 -8.26
C ASN A 31 -5.93 4.82 -7.79
N LEU A 32 -5.22 5.78 -7.21
CA LEU A 32 -3.87 5.62 -6.70
C LEU A 32 -3.83 5.35 -5.20
N ALA A 33 -4.78 5.87 -4.42
CA ALA A 33 -4.83 5.66 -2.97
C ALA A 33 -4.96 4.17 -2.61
N ILE A 34 -5.79 3.42 -3.32
CA ILE A 34 -5.98 1.98 -3.10
C ILE A 34 -4.69 1.20 -3.38
N PRO A 35 -4.03 1.34 -4.54
CA PRO A 35 -2.73 0.71 -4.80
C PRO A 35 -1.64 1.06 -3.78
N ILE A 36 -1.56 2.31 -3.31
CA ILE A 36 -0.62 2.72 -2.26
C ILE A 36 -0.86 1.89 -0.98
N LEU A 37 -2.10 1.88 -0.50
CA LEU A 37 -2.46 1.15 0.71
C LEU A 37 -2.24 -0.36 0.57
N VAL A 38 -2.52 -0.93 -0.61
CA VAL A 38 -2.22 -2.33 -0.90
C VAL A 38 -0.72 -2.59 -0.87
N CYS A 39 0.10 -1.75 -1.49
CA CYS A 39 1.56 -1.92 -1.50
C CYS A 39 2.18 -1.76 -0.10
N THR A 40 1.70 -0.79 0.70
CA THR A 40 2.10 -0.65 2.10
C THR A 40 1.72 -1.89 2.92
N GLY A 41 0.50 -2.40 2.73
CA GLY A 41 0.06 -3.65 3.34
C GLY A 41 0.89 -4.86 2.90
N LEU A 42 1.23 -4.94 1.60
CA LEU A 42 2.10 -5.99 1.05
C LEU A 42 3.49 -5.99 1.71
N GLU A 43 4.11 -4.82 1.89
CA GLU A 43 5.40 -4.70 2.54
C GLU A 43 5.34 -5.26 3.96
N LEU A 44 4.33 -4.87 4.73
CA LEU A 44 4.13 -5.35 6.10
C LEU A 44 3.90 -6.86 6.15
N VAL A 45 2.92 -7.40 5.43
CA VAL A 45 2.58 -8.83 5.51
C VAL A 45 3.70 -9.71 4.97
N SER A 46 4.48 -9.21 4.00
CA SER A 46 5.65 -9.90 3.47
C SER A 46 6.78 -9.99 4.50
N ALA A 47 7.01 -8.93 5.26
CA ALA A 47 7.96 -8.94 6.37
C ALA A 47 7.54 -9.93 7.46
N LEU A 48 6.25 -9.92 7.84
CA LEU A 48 5.69 -10.86 8.81
C LEU A 48 5.81 -12.31 8.33
N ARG A 49 5.59 -12.58 7.03
CA ARG A 49 5.69 -13.91 6.42
C ARG A 49 7.12 -14.46 6.41
N THR A 50 8.10 -13.60 6.19
CA THR A 50 9.52 -14.01 6.05
C THR A 50 10.30 -13.91 7.35
N GLY A 51 9.73 -13.30 8.40
CA GLY A 51 10.45 -13.02 9.64
C GLY A 51 11.56 -11.97 9.48
N LYS A 52 11.58 -11.22 8.36
CA LYS A 52 12.64 -10.27 8.01
C LYS A 52 12.09 -8.85 7.96
N THR A 53 12.66 -7.98 8.77
CA THR A 53 12.36 -6.54 8.79
C THR A 53 13.66 -5.74 8.69
N LYS A 54 13.57 -4.48 8.28
CA LYS A 54 14.73 -3.56 8.28
C LYS A 54 15.33 -3.39 9.68
N TYR A 55 14.56 -3.58 10.73
CA TYR A 55 14.98 -3.45 12.11
C TYR A 55 15.83 -4.62 12.62
N LEU A 56 15.66 -5.81 12.01
CA LEU A 56 16.43 -7.00 12.34
C LEU A 56 17.68 -7.16 11.47
N TYR A 57 17.62 -6.69 10.21
CA TYR A 57 18.61 -7.02 9.17
C TYR A 57 19.18 -5.82 8.44
N ASP A 58 19.15 -4.65 9.01
CA ASP A 58 19.56 -3.33 8.50
C ASP A 58 20.19 -3.31 7.08
N ARG A 59 21.40 -3.86 6.90
CA ARG A 59 22.13 -3.83 5.62
C ARG A 59 21.76 -4.94 4.62
N GLN A 60 21.03 -5.96 5.05
CA GLN A 60 20.66 -7.12 4.23
C GLN A 60 19.15 -7.20 3.96
N TYR A 61 18.41 -6.23 4.49
CA TYR A 61 16.99 -6.20 4.28
C TYR A 61 16.65 -5.68 2.88
N ASP A 62 16.05 -6.54 2.08
CA ASP A 62 15.46 -6.17 0.79
C ASP A 62 13.94 -6.43 0.83
N PRO A 63 13.13 -5.37 0.91
CA PRO A 63 11.67 -5.51 0.92
C PRO A 63 11.14 -6.12 -0.39
N GLU A 64 11.83 -5.92 -1.52
CA GLU A 64 11.44 -6.52 -2.80
C GLU A 64 11.48 -8.05 -2.74
N ASP A 65 12.52 -8.63 -2.14
CA ASP A 65 12.61 -10.08 -2.01
C ASP A 65 11.52 -10.65 -1.10
N ASN A 66 11.17 -9.96 -0.01
CA ASN A 66 10.05 -10.36 0.84
C ASN A 66 8.73 -10.33 0.07
N VAL A 67 8.46 -9.24 -0.65
CA VAL A 67 7.23 -9.09 -1.46
C VAL A 67 7.18 -10.14 -2.56
N LYS A 68 8.31 -10.43 -3.23
CA LYS A 68 8.40 -11.51 -4.21
C LYS A 68 7.97 -12.85 -3.63
N VAL A 69 8.47 -13.20 -2.43
CA VAL A 69 8.10 -14.45 -1.75
C VAL A 69 6.59 -14.47 -1.49
N PHE A 70 6.04 -13.41 -0.89
CA PHE A 70 4.63 -13.36 -0.54
C PHE A 70 3.71 -13.43 -1.77
N VAL A 71 3.97 -12.60 -2.78
CA VAL A 71 3.17 -12.55 -4.01
C VAL A 71 3.22 -13.89 -4.74
N THR A 72 4.39 -14.51 -4.85
CA THR A 72 4.54 -15.81 -5.53
C THR A 72 3.76 -16.92 -4.84
N LEU A 73 3.66 -16.90 -3.51
CA LEU A 73 3.01 -17.96 -2.73
C LEU A 73 1.48 -17.78 -2.62
N TYR A 74 1.01 -16.55 -2.48
CA TYR A 74 -0.37 -16.30 -2.05
C TYR A 74 -1.26 -15.64 -3.08
N PHE A 75 -0.71 -14.98 -4.10
CA PHE A 75 -1.52 -14.38 -5.17
C PHE A 75 -1.95 -15.40 -6.23
N ASP A 76 -2.99 -15.04 -6.97
CA ASP A 76 -3.50 -15.85 -8.08
C ASP A 76 -2.61 -15.74 -9.33
N ASP A 77 -2.84 -16.64 -10.31
CA ASP A 77 -1.92 -17.04 -11.36
C ASP A 77 -1.16 -15.96 -12.14
N ASN A 78 -1.79 -14.86 -12.48
CA ASN A 78 -1.10 -13.85 -13.31
C ASN A 78 -0.28 -12.87 -12.47
N LEU A 79 -0.78 -12.47 -11.30
CA LEU A 79 -0.05 -11.55 -10.42
C LEU A 79 1.20 -12.21 -9.82
N LYS A 80 1.15 -13.51 -9.49
CA LYS A 80 2.32 -14.24 -8.98
C LYS A 80 3.49 -14.35 -9.96
N LYS A 81 3.24 -14.11 -11.27
CA LYS A 81 4.28 -14.12 -12.31
C LYS A 81 5.05 -12.81 -12.41
N ILE A 82 4.54 -11.72 -11.81
CA ILE A 82 5.07 -10.38 -11.97
C ILE A 82 5.37 -9.64 -10.65
N PRO A 83 5.87 -10.33 -9.60
CA PRO A 83 6.05 -9.71 -8.27
C PRO A 83 6.98 -8.51 -8.27
N ARG A 84 8.08 -8.56 -9.05
CA ARG A 84 9.02 -7.44 -9.17
C ARG A 84 8.45 -6.26 -9.94
N LEU A 85 7.63 -6.51 -10.96
CA LEU A 85 6.92 -5.45 -11.67
C LEU A 85 5.90 -4.74 -10.77
N ILE A 86 5.21 -5.48 -9.89
CA ILE A 86 4.32 -4.90 -8.88
C ILE A 86 5.14 -4.02 -7.92
N TRP A 87 6.27 -4.50 -7.43
CA TRP A 87 7.12 -3.74 -6.53
C TRP A 87 7.68 -2.46 -7.18
N ASP A 88 8.39 -2.60 -8.29
CA ASP A 88 9.04 -1.48 -8.95
C ASP A 88 8.08 -0.50 -9.63
N GLY A 89 7.10 -1.04 -10.36
CA GLY A 89 6.19 -0.22 -11.16
C GLY A 89 5.12 0.45 -10.33
N VAL A 90 4.59 -0.25 -9.32
CA VAL A 90 3.51 0.23 -8.49
C VAL A 90 4.06 0.90 -7.23
N ARG A 91 4.68 0.11 -6.33
CA ARG A 91 5.12 0.62 -5.02
C ARG A 91 6.10 1.78 -5.17
N ASN A 92 7.22 1.58 -5.86
CA ASN A 92 8.26 2.61 -5.97
C ASN A 92 7.82 3.83 -6.82
N GLY A 93 6.88 3.65 -7.74
CA GLY A 93 6.31 4.76 -8.50
C GLY A 93 5.28 5.55 -7.70
N VAL A 94 4.34 4.86 -7.09
CA VAL A 94 3.18 5.48 -6.45
C VAL A 94 3.53 6.08 -5.09
N ASP A 95 4.36 5.41 -4.27
CA ASP A 95 4.79 5.91 -2.96
C ASP A 95 5.61 7.21 -3.03
N HIS A 96 6.43 7.36 -4.07
CA HIS A 96 7.33 8.50 -4.14
C HIS A 96 6.82 9.64 -5.02
N LEU A 97 6.04 9.34 -6.05
CA LEU A 97 5.65 10.31 -7.08
C LEU A 97 4.14 10.42 -7.26
N PHE A 98 3.35 9.61 -6.58
CA PHE A 98 1.91 9.44 -6.82
C PHE A 98 1.57 9.09 -8.28
N ILE A 99 2.55 8.56 -9.03
CA ILE A 99 2.43 8.17 -10.42
C ILE A 99 3.14 6.84 -10.60
N PRO A 100 2.51 5.82 -11.22
CA PRO A 100 3.18 4.56 -11.52
C PRO A 100 4.43 4.77 -12.35
N LYS A 101 5.51 4.09 -11.97
CA LYS A 101 6.80 4.23 -12.62
C LYS A 101 6.76 3.62 -14.02
N SER A 102 7.25 4.38 -15.01
CA SER A 102 7.47 3.86 -16.35
C SER A 102 8.84 3.19 -16.43
N MET A 103 8.90 1.97 -16.94
CA MET A 103 10.16 1.20 -17.03
C MET A 103 10.52 0.92 -18.48
N GLN A 104 11.82 1.01 -18.80
CA GLN A 104 12.36 0.60 -20.08
C GLN A 104 12.80 -0.86 -19.99
N CYS A 105 12.31 -1.69 -20.90
CA CYS A 105 12.71 -3.10 -21.00
C CYS A 105 13.02 -3.41 -22.48
N ASN A 106 14.28 -3.56 -22.83
CA ASN A 106 14.75 -3.69 -24.21
C ASN A 106 14.24 -2.52 -25.08
N GLN A 107 13.54 -2.83 -26.18
CA GLN A 107 12.93 -1.83 -27.06
C GLN A 107 11.54 -1.38 -26.62
N ASN A 108 11.00 -1.95 -25.54
CA ASN A 108 9.66 -1.66 -25.05
C ASN A 108 9.69 -0.77 -23.82
N ARG A 109 8.67 0.07 -23.69
CA ARG A 109 8.38 0.84 -22.50
C ARG A 109 7.17 0.28 -21.77
N ILE A 110 7.33 -0.12 -20.51
CA ILE A 110 6.25 -0.61 -19.66
C ILE A 110 5.61 0.58 -18.96
N ARG A 111 4.28 0.68 -19.02
CA ARG A 111 3.48 1.69 -18.32
C ARG A 111 2.37 1.03 -17.53
N PHE A 112 2.18 1.47 -16.29
CA PHE A 112 1.08 1.04 -15.44
C PHE A 112 -0.04 2.08 -15.44
N ASN A 113 -1.28 1.60 -15.51
CA ASN A 113 -2.48 2.39 -15.31
C ASN A 113 -3.31 1.76 -14.22
N PHE A 114 -3.86 2.59 -13.32
CA PHE A 114 -4.86 2.15 -12.35
C PHE A 114 -6.23 2.66 -12.76
N LEU A 115 -7.17 1.76 -12.75
CA LEU A 115 -8.56 1.98 -13.11
C LEU A 115 -9.43 1.54 -11.93
N ILE A 116 -10.67 1.99 -11.89
CA ILE A 116 -11.67 1.46 -10.97
C ILE A 116 -12.84 0.96 -11.80
N ASP A 117 -13.20 -0.30 -11.57
CA ASP A 117 -14.38 -0.95 -12.13
C ASP A 117 -14.42 -0.85 -13.67
N SER A 118 -13.29 -1.18 -14.28
CA SER A 118 -13.13 -1.09 -15.73
C SER A 118 -13.58 -2.37 -16.42
N PRO A 119 -14.39 -2.26 -17.48
CA PRO A 119 -14.79 -3.39 -18.32
C PRO A 119 -13.72 -3.77 -19.34
N LEU A 120 -12.43 -3.69 -19.02
CA LEU A 120 -11.35 -3.98 -19.96
C LEU A 120 -11.44 -5.45 -20.45
N GLN A 121 -11.23 -5.60 -21.76
CA GLN A 121 -11.10 -6.93 -22.38
C GLN A 121 -9.76 -7.59 -22.05
N SER A 122 -8.71 -6.79 -21.80
CA SER A 122 -7.38 -7.25 -21.44
C SER A 122 -6.71 -6.30 -20.47
N ASP A 123 -6.05 -6.84 -19.46
CA ASP A 123 -5.24 -6.06 -18.52
C ASP A 123 -3.85 -5.71 -19.09
N VAL A 124 -3.45 -6.30 -20.23
CA VAL A 124 -2.16 -6.04 -20.89
C VAL A 124 -2.38 -5.78 -22.38
N GLU A 125 -1.86 -4.65 -22.84
CA GLU A 125 -1.86 -4.24 -24.26
C GLU A 125 -0.43 -3.99 -24.71
N HIS A 126 -0.11 -4.39 -25.94
CA HIS A 126 1.18 -4.08 -26.56
C HIS A 126 0.97 -3.38 -27.90
N SER A 127 1.46 -2.17 -28.02
CA SER A 127 1.38 -1.38 -29.25
C SER A 127 2.56 -0.43 -29.36
N GLN A 128 3.17 -0.33 -30.53
CA GLN A 128 4.22 0.64 -30.86
C GLN A 128 5.38 0.70 -29.84
N GLY A 129 5.83 -0.46 -29.36
CA GLY A 129 6.90 -0.54 -28.37
C GLY A 129 6.47 -0.12 -26.94
N ILE A 130 5.17 0.01 -26.70
CA ILE A 130 4.62 0.29 -25.37
C ILE A 130 3.83 -0.94 -24.90
N ILE A 131 4.23 -1.47 -23.75
CA ILE A 131 3.47 -2.46 -22.99
C ILE A 131 2.71 -1.72 -21.91
N LYS A 132 1.39 -1.64 -22.04
CA LYS A 132 0.51 -0.99 -21.08
C LYS A 132 -0.09 -2.07 -20.18
N VAL A 133 0.17 -1.97 -18.88
CA VAL A 133 -0.40 -2.84 -17.86
C VAL A 133 -1.49 -2.04 -17.14
N SER A 134 -2.73 -2.43 -17.34
CA SER A 134 -3.89 -1.80 -16.71
C SER A 134 -4.36 -2.66 -15.54
N MET A 135 -4.35 -2.10 -14.34
CA MET A 135 -4.77 -2.78 -13.13
C MET A 135 -6.03 -2.11 -12.59
N ASP A 136 -7.09 -2.89 -12.40
CA ASP A 136 -8.24 -2.42 -11.65
C ASP A 136 -7.91 -2.40 -10.15
N ALA A 137 -7.96 -1.21 -9.54
CA ALA A 137 -7.56 -1.00 -8.15
C ALA A 137 -8.43 -1.81 -7.16
N ALA A 138 -9.73 -1.95 -7.43
CA ALA A 138 -10.63 -2.73 -6.60
C ALA A 138 -10.34 -4.23 -6.71
N ARG A 139 -10.04 -4.73 -7.92
CA ARG A 139 -9.62 -6.12 -8.14
C ARG A 139 -8.27 -6.40 -7.50
N PHE A 140 -7.33 -5.46 -7.57
CA PHE A 140 -6.01 -5.58 -6.93
C PHE A 140 -6.15 -5.67 -5.40
N PHE A 141 -6.99 -4.81 -4.80
CA PHE A 141 -7.32 -4.90 -3.39
C PHE A 141 -7.94 -6.25 -3.01
N LYS A 142 -8.94 -6.72 -3.76
CA LYS A 142 -9.57 -8.03 -3.53
C LYS A 142 -8.57 -9.19 -3.62
N ALA A 143 -7.63 -9.13 -4.58
CA ALA A 143 -6.56 -10.12 -4.71
C ALA A 143 -5.63 -10.10 -3.50
N PHE A 144 -5.28 -8.91 -3.00
CA PHE A 144 -4.50 -8.74 -1.77
C PHE A 144 -5.20 -9.35 -0.55
N ILE A 145 -6.49 -9.05 -0.34
CA ILE A 145 -7.25 -9.62 0.78
C ILE A 145 -7.26 -11.15 0.71
N LYS A 146 -7.54 -11.73 -0.47
CA LYS A 146 -7.47 -13.18 -0.67
C LYS A 146 -6.09 -13.75 -0.31
N ALA A 147 -5.02 -13.08 -0.70
CA ALA A 147 -3.65 -13.50 -0.40
C ALA A 147 -3.37 -13.48 1.12
N VAL A 148 -3.83 -12.43 1.81
CA VAL A 148 -3.73 -12.31 3.28
C VAL A 148 -4.52 -13.42 3.97
N ASP A 149 -5.73 -13.74 3.51
CA ASP A 149 -6.53 -14.82 4.09
C ASP A 149 -5.87 -16.20 3.91
N ARG A 150 -5.26 -16.47 2.75
CA ARG A 150 -4.49 -17.70 2.53
C ARG A 150 -3.29 -17.79 3.49
N TYR A 151 -2.55 -16.69 3.63
CA TYR A 151 -1.44 -16.62 4.58
C TYR A 151 -1.92 -16.84 6.01
N ARG A 152 -3.04 -16.24 6.41
CA ARG A 152 -3.63 -16.40 7.75
C ARG A 152 -3.96 -17.86 8.04
N ILE A 153 -4.55 -18.58 7.08
CA ILE A 153 -4.86 -20.01 7.22
C ILE A 153 -3.56 -20.81 7.44
N GLU A 154 -2.57 -20.59 6.59
CA GLU A 154 -1.29 -21.28 6.68
C GLU A 154 -0.52 -20.94 7.98
N LEU A 155 -0.63 -19.70 8.46
CA LEU A 155 -0.02 -19.25 9.72
C LEU A 155 -0.57 -20.00 10.93
N ILE A 156 -1.87 -20.32 10.95
CA ILE A 156 -2.49 -21.09 12.04
C ILE A 156 -1.93 -22.52 12.10
N GLU A 157 -1.59 -23.10 10.95
CA GLU A 157 -1.19 -24.51 10.84
C GLU A 157 0.32 -24.72 10.99
N LYS A 158 1.16 -23.69 10.73
CA LYS A 158 2.61 -23.86 10.62
C LYS A 158 3.38 -23.12 11.70
N GLU A 159 3.90 -23.83 12.67
CA GLU A 159 4.71 -23.26 13.76
C GLU A 159 5.92 -22.44 13.26
N GLY A 160 6.56 -22.85 12.14
CA GLY A 160 7.66 -22.08 11.55
C GLY A 160 7.23 -20.68 11.14
N LEU A 161 6.05 -20.55 10.53
CA LEU A 161 5.48 -19.25 10.16
C LEU A 161 5.08 -18.43 11.38
N GLN A 162 4.56 -19.07 12.43
CA GLN A 162 4.23 -18.38 13.69
C GLN A 162 5.48 -17.77 14.32
N ARG A 163 6.60 -18.51 14.33
CA ARG A 163 7.88 -17.97 14.82
C ARG A 163 8.39 -16.79 14.00
N ASP A 164 8.33 -16.90 12.67
CA ASP A 164 8.71 -15.80 11.77
C ASP A 164 7.83 -14.57 11.97
N PHE A 165 6.52 -14.77 12.09
CA PHE A 165 5.56 -13.71 12.37
C PHE A 165 5.88 -12.99 13.69
N ILE A 166 6.03 -13.74 14.79
CA ILE A 166 6.31 -13.20 16.12
C ILE A 166 7.63 -12.42 16.10
N LYS A 167 8.66 -12.98 15.48
CA LYS A 167 9.97 -12.34 15.36
C LYS A 167 9.89 -11.00 14.65
N ALA A 168 9.21 -10.94 13.50
CA ALA A 168 9.06 -9.70 12.73
C ALA A 168 8.20 -8.69 13.50
N TRP A 169 7.07 -9.14 14.06
CA TRP A 169 6.17 -8.28 14.83
C TRP A 169 6.86 -7.65 16.04
N SER A 170 7.54 -8.45 16.85
CA SER A 170 8.26 -7.95 18.02
C SER A 170 9.32 -6.92 17.66
N SER A 171 10.03 -7.10 16.53
CA SER A 171 11.02 -6.10 16.08
C SER A 171 10.40 -4.78 15.66
N ILE A 172 9.21 -4.81 15.08
CA ILE A 172 8.45 -3.60 14.72
C ILE A 172 7.95 -2.89 15.98
N GLU A 173 7.41 -3.64 16.95
CA GLU A 173 6.95 -3.09 18.23
C GLU A 173 8.10 -2.47 19.02
N GLU A 174 9.23 -3.18 19.15
CA GLU A 174 10.41 -2.68 19.84
C GLU A 174 10.92 -1.38 19.21
N PHE A 175 10.99 -1.33 17.88
CA PHE A 175 11.37 -0.10 17.18
C PHE A 175 10.40 1.05 17.51
N ASN A 176 9.09 0.81 17.43
CA ASN A 176 8.09 1.85 17.69
C ASN A 176 8.13 2.37 19.13
N GLN A 177 8.45 1.51 20.11
CA GLN A 177 8.57 1.89 21.50
C GLN A 177 9.86 2.70 21.79
N ASN A 178 10.90 2.50 21.01
CA ASN A 178 12.22 3.08 21.21
C ASN A 178 12.50 4.32 20.33
N ILE A 179 11.51 4.84 19.60
CA ILE A 179 11.66 6.07 18.84
C ILE A 179 11.80 7.25 19.80
N THR A 180 12.98 7.86 19.80
CA THR A 180 13.23 9.08 20.54
C THR A 180 12.97 10.28 19.64
N ALA A 181 12.18 11.25 20.14
CA ALA A 181 11.97 12.52 19.46
C ALA A 181 13.29 13.32 19.41
N ASN A 182 13.61 13.89 18.25
CA ASN A 182 14.71 14.83 18.12
C ASN A 182 14.31 16.21 18.69
N GLU A 183 15.27 17.12 18.82
CA GLU A 183 15.03 18.46 19.40
C GLU A 183 13.90 19.25 18.71
N ILE A 184 13.72 19.09 17.39
CA ILE A 184 12.66 19.78 16.64
C ILE A 184 11.29 19.25 17.08
N LYS A 185 11.13 17.93 17.16
CA LYS A 185 9.88 17.28 17.58
C LYS A 185 9.56 17.59 19.05
N VAL A 186 10.57 17.65 19.90
CA VAL A 186 10.39 18.04 21.31
C VAL A 186 9.82 19.45 21.40
N LYS A 187 10.37 20.41 20.66
CA LYS A 187 9.85 21.78 20.62
C LYS A 187 8.42 21.88 20.11
N GLU A 188 8.06 21.09 19.09
CA GLU A 188 6.68 21.02 18.59
C GLU A 188 5.72 20.44 19.63
N ILE A 189 6.14 19.43 20.38
CA ILE A 189 5.37 18.86 21.48
C ILE A 189 5.19 19.89 22.60
N ASP A 190 6.25 20.62 22.96
CA ASP A 190 6.20 21.66 24.00
C ASP A 190 5.19 22.76 23.65
N LEU A 191 5.14 23.21 22.38
CA LEU A 191 4.15 24.16 21.91
C LEU A 191 2.70 23.63 22.05
N LEU A 192 2.46 22.37 21.70
CA LEU A 192 1.14 21.75 21.88
C LEU A 192 0.75 21.62 23.36
N LEU A 193 1.72 21.32 24.22
CA LEU A 193 1.48 21.22 25.66
C LEU A 193 1.23 22.61 26.30
N GLU A 194 1.91 23.66 25.84
CA GLU A 194 1.64 25.03 26.25
C GLU A 194 0.21 25.43 25.87
N GLU A 195 -0.21 25.16 24.64
CA GLU A 195 -1.57 25.47 24.18
C GLU A 195 -2.63 24.68 24.93
N LEU A 196 -2.38 23.38 25.18
CA LEU A 196 -3.26 22.56 25.99
C LEU A 196 -3.42 23.12 27.42
N ASN A 197 -2.34 23.58 28.03
CA ASN A 197 -2.35 24.17 29.38
C ASN A 197 -3.09 25.51 29.41
N LEU A 198 -3.00 26.31 28.35
CA LEU A 198 -3.67 27.62 28.27
C LEU A 198 -5.17 27.48 28.00
N ASN A 199 -5.57 26.59 27.10
CA ASN A 199 -6.92 26.51 26.54
C ASN A 199 -7.71 25.29 27.03
N GLY A 200 -7.06 24.35 27.75
CA GLY A 200 -7.67 23.08 28.21
C GLY A 200 -7.95 22.07 27.07
N ARG A 201 -7.68 22.45 25.83
CA ARG A 201 -7.78 21.59 24.65
C ARG A 201 -6.90 22.13 23.52
N VAL A 202 -6.49 21.25 22.62
CA VAL A 202 -5.83 21.61 21.34
C VAL A 202 -6.73 21.18 20.19
N ASP A 203 -7.07 22.09 19.29
CA ASP A 203 -7.75 21.80 18.04
C ASP A 203 -6.77 22.00 16.89
N LEU A 204 -6.25 20.90 16.34
CA LEU A 204 -5.27 20.91 15.25
C LEU A 204 -5.85 21.42 13.91
N PHE A 205 -7.16 21.55 13.80
CA PHE A 205 -7.87 21.93 12.57
C PHE A 205 -8.75 23.18 12.76
N GLU A 206 -8.49 23.97 13.80
CA GLU A 206 -9.24 25.20 14.05
C GLU A 206 -9.17 26.13 12.84
N GLY A 207 -10.33 26.53 12.32
CA GLY A 207 -10.43 27.39 11.13
C GLY A 207 -10.49 26.68 9.78
N ILE A 208 -10.35 25.36 9.72
CA ILE A 208 -10.54 24.58 8.50
C ILE A 208 -11.98 24.08 8.45
N GLY A 209 -12.92 24.93 8.13
CA GLY A 209 -14.33 24.47 8.01
C GLY A 209 -15.41 25.48 8.35
N GLN A 210 -15.10 26.77 8.26
CA GLN A 210 -16.12 27.82 8.24
C GLN A 210 -16.41 28.31 6.83
#